data_6c593525571afb9b7359ab99558387e6
#
_entry.id   6c593525571afb9b7359ab99558387e6
#
_cell.length_a   1.000
_cell.length_b   1.000
_cell.length_c   1.000
_cell.angle_alpha   90.00
_cell.angle_beta   90.00
_cell.angle_gamma   90.00
#
_symmetry.space_group_name_H-M   'P 1'
#
loop_
_entity.id
_entity.type
_entity.pdbx_description
1 polymer ?
#
loop_
_entity_poly.entity_id
_entity_poly.type
_entity_poly.pdbx_seq_one_letter_code
_entity_poly.pdbx_strand_id
1 'polypeptide(L)'
;MSAPYPFPYKSVTCTFLLLWVFVFLSADLFAGSFRTLGIKEGLGSRQVFQINKDSAGFVWVYTHVGIDRYDGNEIKHYKLDGMIDSRDNIQSSTTMMCDKEGIVWVALKNGKIYAYNKLTDSFQLRVDLADYLPSPVLYNMLFDDENRLWLCMSKGLYSWEESAGLSFAGLKGQSVRCMVQMEDEVFFAGTDKGVFRLTKAGAAGSSSFETRPVDLYTEMH
;
A
#
# COMPACT_ATOMS: atom_id res chain seq x y z
N MET A 1 -60.08 57.40 17.39
CA MET A 1 -60.34 55.96 17.26
C MET A 1 -59.49 55.46 16.11
N SER A 2 -58.33 54.90 16.43
CA SER A 2 -57.37 54.32 15.45
C SER A 2 -57.53 52.82 15.48
N ALA A 3 -57.80 52.21 14.32
CA ALA A 3 -57.91 50.78 14.15
C ALA A 3 -56.50 50.13 14.13
N PRO A 4 -56.31 48.96 14.74
CA PRO A 4 -55.03 48.26 14.69
C PRO A 4 -54.83 47.55 13.33
N TYR A 5 -53.66 47.72 12.74
CA TYR A 5 -53.23 46.99 11.54
C TYR A 5 -52.98 45.48 11.85
N PRO A 6 -53.57 44.57 11.09
CA PRO A 6 -53.27 43.15 11.28
C PRO A 6 -51.88 42.78 10.65
N PHE A 7 -50.95 42.33 11.45
CA PHE A 7 -49.72 41.79 10.97
C PHE A 7 -49.97 40.48 10.17
N PRO A 8 -49.38 40.31 8.97
CA PRO A 8 -49.59 39.11 8.16
C PRO A 8 -48.66 37.96 8.64
N TYR A 9 -49.03 37.28 9.72
CA TYR A 9 -48.27 36.09 10.19
C TYR A 9 -48.40 34.86 9.29
N LYS A 10 -49.27 34.84 8.30
CA LYS A 10 -49.45 33.75 7.33
C LYS A 10 -48.26 33.57 6.36
N SER A 11 -47.47 34.61 6.11
CA SER A 11 -46.32 34.52 5.19
C SER A 11 -45.07 33.91 5.86
N VAL A 12 -44.89 34.16 7.16
CA VAL A 12 -43.72 33.70 7.92
C VAL A 12 -43.73 32.17 8.13
N THR A 13 -44.92 31.62 8.42
CA THR A 13 -45.08 30.16 8.59
C THR A 13 -44.85 29.40 7.30
N CYS A 14 -45.24 29.93 6.14
CA CYS A 14 -45.01 29.30 4.85
C CYS A 14 -43.54 29.30 4.47
N THR A 15 -42.79 30.38 4.78
CA THR A 15 -41.35 30.49 4.53
C THR A 15 -40.53 29.54 5.42
N PHE A 16 -40.91 29.38 6.68
CA PHE A 16 -40.27 28.41 7.58
C PHE A 16 -40.51 26.96 7.14
N LEU A 17 -41.73 26.65 6.66
CA LEU A 17 -42.06 25.31 6.17
C LEU A 17 -41.28 24.95 4.90
N LEU A 18 -41.10 25.91 3.98
CA LEU A 18 -40.27 25.73 2.79
C LEU A 18 -38.77 25.54 3.13
N LEU A 19 -38.28 26.28 4.11
CA LEU A 19 -36.87 26.13 4.57
C LEU A 19 -36.63 24.76 5.21
N TRP A 20 -37.58 24.25 6.01
CA TRP A 20 -37.55 22.93 6.59
C TRP A 20 -37.58 21.81 5.54
N VAL A 21 -38.43 21.93 4.53
CA VAL A 21 -38.49 20.99 3.40
C VAL A 21 -37.17 20.99 2.63
N PHE A 22 -36.53 22.15 2.42
CA PHE A 22 -35.23 22.24 1.74
C PHE A 22 -34.09 21.59 2.53
N VAL A 23 -34.10 21.72 3.87
CA VAL A 23 -33.12 21.06 4.75
C VAL A 23 -33.32 19.55 4.76
N PHE A 24 -34.53 19.03 4.73
CA PHE A 24 -34.80 17.60 4.65
C PHE A 24 -34.47 17.00 3.26
N LEU A 25 -34.69 17.76 2.16
CA LEU A 25 -34.29 17.29 0.83
C LEU A 25 -32.75 17.26 0.61
N SER A 26 -31.98 18.02 1.38
CA SER A 26 -30.51 18.05 1.26
C SER A 26 -29.80 16.96 2.08
N ALA A 27 -30.50 16.27 2.99
CA ALA A 27 -29.91 15.23 3.83
C ALA A 27 -29.59 13.93 3.09
N ASP A 28 -30.24 13.65 1.97
CA ASP A 28 -30.03 12.42 1.20
C ASP A 28 -28.89 12.53 0.17
N LEU A 29 -28.25 13.69 0.01
CA LEU A 29 -27.19 13.91 -0.99
C LEU A 29 -25.82 13.34 -0.60
N PHE A 30 -25.65 12.81 0.62
CA PHE A 30 -24.41 12.23 1.13
C PHE A 30 -24.50 10.74 1.50
N ALA A 31 -25.54 10.03 1.06
CA ALA A 31 -25.56 8.57 1.18
C ALA A 31 -24.53 7.98 0.21
N GLY A 32 -23.30 7.81 0.66
CA GLY A 32 -22.28 7.08 -0.08
C GLY A 32 -22.81 5.69 -0.39
N SER A 33 -22.97 5.34 -1.66
CA SER A 33 -23.32 3.97 -2.05
C SER A 33 -22.10 3.07 -1.90
N PHE A 34 -22.18 2.08 -1.03
CA PHE A 34 -21.18 1.02 -0.96
C PHE A 34 -21.44 0.00 -2.07
N ARG A 35 -20.41 -0.28 -2.88
CA ARG A 35 -20.43 -1.35 -3.87
C ARG A 35 -19.45 -2.44 -3.43
N THR A 36 -19.93 -3.67 -3.32
CA THR A 36 -19.07 -4.81 -3.05
C THR A 36 -18.52 -5.35 -4.36
N LEU A 37 -17.19 -5.52 -4.44
CA LEU A 37 -16.53 -6.21 -5.53
C LEU A 37 -16.19 -7.63 -5.06
N GLY A 38 -16.80 -8.62 -5.68
CA GLY A 38 -16.60 -10.04 -5.37
C GLY A 38 -16.39 -10.87 -6.64
N ILE A 39 -16.48 -12.17 -6.50
CA ILE A 39 -16.34 -13.11 -7.63
C ILE A 39 -17.36 -12.83 -8.74
N LYS A 40 -18.56 -12.39 -8.39
CA LYS A 40 -19.62 -12.07 -9.36
C LYS A 40 -19.28 -10.85 -10.22
N GLU A 41 -18.54 -9.91 -9.64
CA GLU A 41 -18.07 -8.69 -10.28
C GLU A 41 -16.71 -8.90 -10.99
N GLY A 42 -16.18 -10.14 -10.96
CA GLY A 42 -14.97 -10.51 -11.68
C GLY A 42 -13.70 -10.62 -10.82
N LEU A 43 -13.78 -10.46 -9.48
CA LEU A 43 -12.61 -10.63 -8.62
C LEU A 43 -12.14 -12.09 -8.67
N GLY A 44 -10.83 -12.33 -8.78
CA GLY A 44 -10.24 -13.66 -8.92
C GLY A 44 -10.46 -14.55 -7.69
N SER A 45 -10.46 -13.97 -6.49
CA SER A 45 -10.70 -14.68 -5.24
C SER A 45 -11.38 -13.78 -4.21
N ARG A 46 -12.16 -14.41 -3.29
CA ARG A 46 -12.69 -13.71 -2.10
C ARG A 46 -11.60 -13.42 -1.05
N GLN A 47 -10.51 -14.15 -1.11
CA GLN A 47 -9.39 -13.97 -0.19
C GLN A 47 -8.46 -12.89 -0.73
N VAL A 48 -8.61 -11.70 -0.18
CA VAL A 48 -7.82 -10.51 -0.50
C VAL A 48 -6.76 -10.33 0.56
N PHE A 49 -5.50 -10.13 0.15
CA PHE A 49 -4.37 -9.92 1.05
C PHE A 49 -3.93 -8.48 1.11
N GLN A 50 -4.01 -7.76 -0.02
CA GLN A 50 -3.57 -6.37 -0.09
C GLN A 50 -4.32 -5.62 -1.17
N ILE A 51 -4.51 -4.32 -0.97
CA ILE A 51 -5.11 -3.39 -1.93
C ILE A 51 -4.21 -2.17 -2.03
N ASN A 52 -3.92 -1.75 -3.26
CA ASN A 52 -3.19 -0.52 -3.57
C ASN A 52 -3.90 0.26 -4.67
N LYS A 53 -3.63 1.56 -4.74
CA LYS A 53 -4.11 2.42 -5.82
C LYS A 53 -2.89 3.03 -6.52
N ASP A 54 -2.84 2.95 -7.85
CA ASP A 54 -1.78 3.58 -8.62
C ASP A 54 -2.09 5.06 -8.93
N SER A 55 -1.11 5.75 -9.52
CA SER A 55 -1.22 7.16 -9.90
C SER A 55 -2.23 7.41 -11.04
N ALA A 56 -2.60 6.39 -11.81
CA ALA A 56 -3.62 6.46 -12.86
C ALA A 56 -5.04 6.28 -12.32
N GLY A 57 -5.17 5.91 -11.04
CA GLY A 57 -6.44 5.71 -10.38
C GLY A 57 -6.96 4.27 -10.38
N PHE A 58 -6.25 3.32 -10.97
CA PHE A 58 -6.58 1.90 -10.90
C PHE A 58 -6.41 1.37 -9.49
N VAL A 59 -7.35 0.50 -9.08
CA VAL A 59 -7.25 -0.23 -7.82
C VAL A 59 -6.69 -1.63 -8.11
N TRP A 60 -5.56 -1.93 -7.48
CA TRP A 60 -4.88 -3.20 -7.59
C TRP A 60 -5.16 -4.03 -6.36
N VAL A 61 -5.56 -5.26 -6.57
CA VAL A 61 -5.97 -6.18 -5.51
C VAL A 61 -5.14 -7.44 -5.60
N TYR A 62 -4.33 -7.69 -4.58
CA TYR A 62 -3.64 -8.96 -4.46
C TYR A 62 -4.55 -9.99 -3.81
N THR A 63 -4.82 -11.08 -4.53
CA THR A 63 -5.70 -12.15 -4.11
C THR A 63 -4.96 -13.49 -4.02
N HIS A 64 -5.64 -14.49 -3.49
CA HIS A 64 -5.11 -15.86 -3.41
C HIS A 64 -4.71 -16.46 -4.77
N VAL A 65 -5.33 -16.04 -5.87
CA VAL A 65 -5.12 -16.63 -7.20
C VAL A 65 -4.32 -15.73 -8.15
N GLY A 66 -3.99 -14.50 -7.74
CA GLY A 66 -3.27 -13.57 -8.60
C GLY A 66 -3.48 -12.13 -8.21
N ILE A 67 -3.19 -11.25 -9.14
CA ILE A 67 -3.35 -9.82 -9.00
C ILE A 67 -4.47 -9.38 -9.92
N ASP A 68 -5.40 -8.63 -9.36
CA ASP A 68 -6.54 -8.07 -10.06
C ASP A 68 -6.38 -6.56 -10.17
N ARG A 69 -6.67 -5.99 -11.34
CA ARG A 69 -6.76 -4.55 -11.55
C ARG A 69 -8.19 -4.16 -11.83
N TYR A 70 -8.72 -3.26 -11.02
CA TYR A 70 -10.04 -2.66 -11.22
C TYR A 70 -9.90 -1.22 -11.72
N ASP A 71 -10.57 -0.90 -12.82
CA ASP A 71 -10.55 0.41 -13.47
C ASP A 71 -11.75 1.30 -13.14
N GLY A 72 -12.64 0.85 -12.24
CA GLY A 72 -13.92 1.48 -11.92
C GLY A 72 -15.11 0.77 -12.57
N ASN A 73 -14.89 -0.03 -13.60
CA ASN A 73 -15.92 -0.74 -14.34
C ASN A 73 -15.64 -2.25 -14.42
N GLU A 74 -14.44 -2.63 -14.85
CA GLU A 74 -14.04 -4.01 -15.11
C GLU A 74 -12.85 -4.43 -14.27
N ILE A 75 -12.72 -5.75 -14.04
CA ILE A 75 -11.57 -6.35 -13.36
C ILE A 75 -10.77 -7.18 -14.35
N LYS A 76 -9.47 -6.87 -14.47
CA LYS A 76 -8.51 -7.63 -15.23
C LYS A 76 -7.58 -8.43 -14.32
N HIS A 77 -7.36 -9.72 -14.67
CA HIS A 77 -6.51 -10.64 -13.91
C HIS A 77 -5.11 -10.73 -14.49
N TYR A 78 -4.12 -10.78 -13.58
CA TYR A 78 -2.72 -11.03 -13.90
C TYR A 78 -2.20 -12.21 -13.08
N LYS A 79 -1.51 -13.12 -13.75
CA LYS A 79 -0.79 -14.22 -13.11
C LYS A 79 0.70 -13.95 -13.23
N LEU A 80 1.46 -14.28 -12.18
CA LEU A 80 2.91 -14.16 -12.17
C LEU A 80 3.54 -15.54 -12.11
N ASP A 81 4.63 -15.73 -12.84
CA ASP A 81 5.41 -16.96 -12.78
C ASP A 81 6.03 -17.12 -11.39
N GLY A 82 5.73 -18.23 -10.72
CA GLY A 82 6.15 -18.48 -9.34
C GLY A 82 5.17 -18.04 -8.26
N MET A 83 3.99 -17.51 -8.62
CA MET A 83 2.81 -17.54 -7.76
C MET A 83 2.35 -19.00 -7.70
N ILE A 84 2.52 -19.62 -6.55
CA ILE A 84 2.33 -21.04 -6.35
C ILE A 84 0.87 -21.41 -6.53
N ASP A 85 0.67 -22.49 -7.26
CA ASP A 85 -0.63 -23.17 -7.36
C ASP A 85 -1.11 -23.58 -5.98
N SER A 86 -2.38 -23.45 -5.73
CA SER A 86 -3.14 -23.41 -4.48
C SER A 86 -2.94 -24.53 -3.44
N ARG A 87 -1.93 -25.38 -3.55
CA ARG A 87 -1.70 -26.51 -2.64
C ARG A 87 -0.63 -26.29 -1.57
N ASP A 88 0.27 -25.35 -1.77
CA ASP A 88 1.32 -25.04 -0.82
C ASP A 88 0.98 -23.70 -0.15
N ASN A 89 0.54 -23.79 1.12
CA ASN A 89 0.39 -22.70 2.10
C ASN A 89 0.81 -21.31 1.58
N ILE A 90 -0.05 -20.68 0.81
CA ILE A 90 0.11 -19.29 0.33
C ILE A 90 -0.18 -18.35 1.52
N GLN A 91 0.27 -18.73 2.67
CA GLN A 91 0.34 -17.81 3.78
C GLN A 91 1.59 -17.00 3.61
N SER A 92 1.36 -15.77 3.18
CA SER A 92 2.20 -14.65 3.52
C SER A 92 3.48 -14.44 2.71
N SER A 93 3.67 -13.21 2.45
CA SER A 93 4.87 -12.52 2.00
C SER A 93 4.96 -12.34 0.50
N THR A 94 3.83 -12.15 -0.14
CA THR A 94 3.80 -11.34 -1.34
C THR A 94 3.43 -9.93 -0.89
N THR A 95 4.22 -8.97 -1.27
CA THR A 95 3.92 -7.56 -1.02
C THR A 95 3.77 -6.84 -2.34
N MET A 96 2.85 -5.92 -2.39
CA MET A 96 2.55 -5.11 -3.57
C MET A 96 2.58 -3.64 -3.18
N MET A 97 3.21 -2.81 -3.97
CA MET A 97 3.23 -1.36 -3.74
C MET A 97 3.45 -0.60 -5.04
N CYS A 98 3.21 0.70 -4.99
CA CYS A 98 3.53 1.61 -6.08
C CYS A 98 4.81 2.37 -5.75
N ASP A 99 5.67 2.54 -6.75
CA ASP A 99 6.76 3.48 -6.67
C ASP A 99 6.28 4.93 -6.91
N LYS A 100 7.19 5.90 -6.88
CA LYS A 100 6.86 7.32 -7.08
C LYS A 100 6.39 7.67 -8.48
N GLU A 101 6.78 6.89 -9.49
CA GLU A 101 6.28 7.00 -10.85
C GLU A 101 4.88 6.38 -11.02
N GLY A 102 4.35 5.74 -9.96
CA GLY A 102 3.07 5.07 -9.96
C GLY A 102 3.10 3.72 -10.70
N ILE A 103 4.28 3.10 -10.82
CA ILE A 103 4.42 1.74 -11.31
C ILE A 103 4.12 0.79 -10.15
N VAL A 104 3.32 -0.23 -10.42
CA VAL A 104 2.99 -1.26 -9.44
C VAL A 104 4.07 -2.33 -9.44
N TRP A 105 4.63 -2.57 -8.27
CA TRP A 105 5.63 -3.60 -8.02
C TRP A 105 5.04 -4.70 -7.15
N VAL A 106 5.43 -5.93 -7.44
CA VAL A 106 5.00 -7.12 -6.70
C VAL A 106 6.21 -7.97 -6.38
N ALA A 107 6.43 -8.22 -5.11
CA ALA A 107 7.51 -9.07 -4.65
C ALA A 107 6.96 -10.38 -4.08
N LEU A 108 7.43 -11.51 -4.59
CA LEU A 108 7.08 -12.83 -4.12
C LEU A 108 8.06 -13.29 -3.02
N LYS A 109 7.60 -14.15 -2.14
CA LYS A 109 8.40 -14.69 -1.02
C LYS A 109 9.69 -15.38 -1.47
N ASN A 110 9.67 -15.99 -2.63
CA ASN A 110 10.85 -16.66 -3.22
C ASN A 110 11.92 -15.68 -3.76
N GLY A 111 11.68 -14.38 -3.62
CA GLY A 111 12.62 -13.34 -4.03
C GLY A 111 12.48 -12.84 -5.46
N LYS A 112 11.47 -13.29 -6.19
CA LYS A 112 11.16 -12.71 -7.51
C LYS A 112 10.36 -11.43 -7.33
N ILE A 113 10.80 -10.36 -8.01
CA ILE A 113 10.18 -9.04 -7.95
C ILE A 113 9.81 -8.62 -9.37
N TYR A 114 8.55 -8.30 -9.55
CA TYR A 114 7.96 -7.92 -10.82
C TYR A 114 7.52 -6.47 -10.79
N ALA A 115 7.61 -5.78 -11.92
CA ALA A 115 7.03 -4.46 -12.12
C ALA A 115 6.03 -4.50 -13.27
N TYR A 116 4.94 -3.77 -13.10
CA TYR A 116 3.91 -3.65 -14.13
C TYR A 116 4.40 -2.75 -15.27
N ASN A 117 4.33 -3.27 -16.48
CA ASN A 117 4.63 -2.54 -17.70
C ASN A 117 3.33 -2.12 -18.38
N LYS A 118 3.07 -0.80 -18.43
CA LYS A 118 1.86 -0.22 -19.04
C LYS A 118 1.78 -0.44 -20.55
N LEU A 119 2.92 -0.52 -21.24
CA LEU A 119 2.95 -0.67 -22.70
C LEU A 119 2.55 -2.08 -23.15
N THR A 120 2.97 -3.09 -22.39
CA THR A 120 2.67 -4.50 -22.67
C THR A 120 1.48 -5.01 -21.88
N ASP A 121 0.93 -4.18 -20.96
CA ASP A 121 -0.15 -4.52 -20.04
C ASP A 121 0.09 -5.85 -19.32
N SER A 122 1.29 -6.00 -18.76
CA SER A 122 1.75 -7.23 -18.12
C SER A 122 2.80 -6.93 -17.05
N PHE A 123 2.98 -7.85 -16.10
CA PHE A 123 4.08 -7.81 -15.15
C PHE A 123 5.33 -8.42 -15.77
N GLN A 124 6.46 -7.75 -15.60
CA GLN A 124 7.77 -8.20 -16.06
C GLN A 124 8.68 -8.44 -14.86
N LEU A 125 9.42 -9.54 -14.87
CA LEU A 125 10.44 -9.83 -13.86
C LEU A 125 11.55 -8.76 -13.94
N ARG A 126 11.79 -8.06 -12.84
CA ARG A 126 12.84 -7.03 -12.72
C ARG A 126 14.03 -7.53 -11.92
N VAL A 127 13.77 -8.31 -10.89
CA VAL A 127 14.78 -8.82 -9.98
C VAL A 127 14.47 -10.27 -9.65
N ASP A 128 15.47 -11.16 -9.79
CA ASP A 128 15.46 -12.44 -9.13
C ASP A 128 16.56 -12.43 -8.07
N LEU A 129 16.17 -12.41 -6.80
CA LEU A 129 17.14 -12.38 -5.69
C LEU A 129 17.95 -13.65 -5.59
N ALA A 130 17.56 -14.73 -6.26
CA ALA A 130 18.36 -15.96 -6.34
C ALA A 130 19.66 -15.77 -7.13
N ASP A 131 19.74 -14.76 -7.98
CA ASP A 131 20.96 -14.38 -8.69
C ASP A 131 22.03 -13.77 -7.76
N TYR A 132 21.62 -13.27 -6.60
CA TYR A 132 22.48 -12.59 -5.63
C TYR A 132 22.69 -13.39 -4.34
N LEU A 133 21.67 -14.15 -3.92
CA LEU A 133 21.65 -14.79 -2.59
C LEU A 133 21.17 -16.24 -2.67
N PRO A 134 21.81 -17.16 -1.94
CA PRO A 134 21.31 -18.53 -1.84
C PRO A 134 20.02 -18.56 -1.01
N SER A 135 18.94 -19.11 -1.57
CA SER A 135 17.64 -19.29 -0.92
C SER A 135 17.08 -17.99 -0.29
N PRO A 136 16.87 -16.94 -1.09
CA PRO A 136 16.36 -15.67 -0.58
C PRO A 136 14.94 -15.86 -0.03
N VAL A 137 14.66 -15.27 1.14
CA VAL A 137 13.31 -15.18 1.70
C VAL A 137 12.99 -13.72 1.94
N LEU A 138 12.12 -13.18 1.11
CA LEU A 138 11.65 -11.81 1.18
C LEU A 138 10.35 -11.74 1.97
N TYR A 139 10.24 -10.78 2.88
CA TYR A 139 9.04 -10.57 3.70
C TYR A 139 8.28 -9.31 3.30
N ASN A 140 9.00 -8.25 2.97
CA ASN A 140 8.39 -6.97 2.60
C ASN A 140 9.35 -6.16 1.72
N MET A 141 8.82 -5.18 1.02
CA MET A 141 9.58 -4.19 0.29
C MET A 141 9.03 -2.79 0.58
N LEU A 142 9.85 -1.77 0.40
CA LEU A 142 9.51 -0.37 0.57
C LEU A 142 10.24 0.46 -0.46
N PHE A 143 9.55 1.41 -1.11
CA PHE A 143 10.19 2.53 -1.81
C PHE A 143 10.26 3.72 -0.85
N ASP A 144 11.46 4.27 -0.67
CA ASP A 144 11.66 5.48 0.13
C ASP A 144 11.33 6.75 -0.67
N ASP A 145 11.50 7.90 0.00
CA ASP A 145 11.23 9.19 -0.62
C ASP A 145 12.20 9.56 -1.74
N GLU A 146 13.30 8.86 -1.91
CA GLU A 146 14.22 8.95 -3.05
C GLU A 146 13.93 7.94 -4.15
N ASN A 147 12.81 7.16 -4.02
CA ASN A 147 12.44 6.06 -4.92
C ASN A 147 13.43 4.88 -4.92
N ARG A 148 14.17 4.71 -3.83
CA ARG A 148 15.06 3.56 -3.65
C ARG A 148 14.27 2.37 -3.11
N LEU A 149 14.49 1.20 -3.69
CA LEU A 149 13.84 -0.03 -3.26
C LEU A 149 14.60 -0.67 -2.09
N TRP A 150 13.93 -0.79 -0.95
CA TRP A 150 14.39 -1.49 0.24
C TRP A 150 13.72 -2.86 0.35
N LEU A 151 14.49 -3.88 0.73
CA LEU A 151 14.06 -5.28 0.79
C LEU A 151 14.25 -5.83 2.21
N CYS A 152 13.13 -6.11 2.87
CA CYS A 152 13.10 -6.70 4.20
C CYS A 152 13.20 -8.22 4.09
N MET A 153 14.32 -8.81 4.51
CA MET A 153 14.62 -10.20 4.27
C MET A 153 14.91 -11.00 5.54
N SER A 154 14.94 -12.31 5.42
CA SER A 154 15.19 -13.23 6.56
C SER A 154 16.58 -13.10 7.18
N LYS A 155 17.54 -12.48 6.49
CA LYS A 155 18.93 -12.36 6.94
C LYS A 155 19.44 -10.92 7.03
N GLY A 156 18.54 -9.94 6.95
CA GLY A 156 18.89 -8.53 7.03
C GLY A 156 18.05 -7.63 6.15
N LEU A 157 18.45 -6.37 6.12
CA LEU A 157 17.91 -5.35 5.24
C LEU A 157 18.84 -5.16 4.04
N TYR A 158 18.27 -5.04 2.85
CA TYR A 158 18.99 -4.83 1.60
C TYR A 158 18.36 -3.67 0.83
N SER A 159 19.13 -3.05 -0.05
CA SER A 159 18.62 -2.17 -1.11
C SER A 159 18.90 -2.78 -2.47
N TRP A 160 18.09 -2.42 -3.44
CA TRP A 160 18.30 -2.79 -4.83
C TRP A 160 18.18 -1.56 -5.73
N GLU A 161 19.11 -1.45 -6.67
CA GLU A 161 19.12 -0.43 -7.73
C GLU A 161 19.46 -1.10 -9.05
N GLU A 162 18.84 -0.65 -10.15
CA GLU A 162 19.04 -1.26 -11.47
C GLU A 162 20.50 -1.19 -11.94
N SER A 163 21.21 -0.12 -11.58
CA SER A 163 22.62 0.09 -11.97
C SER A 163 23.64 -0.61 -11.07
N ALA A 164 23.33 -0.77 -9.78
CA ALA A 164 24.24 -1.27 -8.75
C ALA A 164 23.92 -2.70 -8.28
N GLY A 165 22.72 -3.19 -8.58
CA GLY A 165 22.22 -4.48 -8.12
C GLY A 165 21.84 -4.47 -6.64
N LEU A 166 21.95 -5.64 -5.99
CA LEU A 166 21.62 -5.85 -4.59
C LEU A 166 22.77 -5.43 -3.68
N SER A 167 22.49 -4.61 -2.67
CA SER A 167 23.43 -4.15 -1.65
C SER A 167 22.92 -4.44 -0.25
N PHE A 168 23.80 -4.88 0.64
CA PHE A 168 23.45 -5.08 2.05
C PHE A 168 23.40 -3.74 2.78
N ALA A 169 22.30 -3.48 3.50
CA ALA A 169 22.03 -2.18 4.13
C ALA A 169 22.12 -2.19 5.66
N GLY A 170 21.90 -3.33 6.31
CA GLY A 170 21.97 -3.39 7.77
C GLY A 170 21.23 -4.58 8.38
N LEU A 171 21.18 -4.65 9.72
CA LEU A 171 20.48 -5.67 10.51
C LEU A 171 20.91 -7.10 10.17
N LYS A 172 22.23 -7.33 10.01
CA LYS A 172 22.81 -8.62 9.63
C LYS A 172 22.36 -9.76 10.53
N GLY A 173 21.86 -10.83 9.91
CA GLY A 173 21.43 -12.03 10.62
C GLY A 173 20.12 -11.91 11.39
N GLN A 174 19.38 -10.81 11.20
CA GLN A 174 18.04 -10.62 11.76
C GLN A 174 16.99 -10.81 10.69
N SER A 175 15.83 -11.35 11.06
CA SER A 175 14.67 -11.43 10.18
C SER A 175 13.94 -10.09 10.19
N VAL A 176 14.15 -9.26 9.17
CA VAL A 176 13.46 -7.98 9.00
C VAL A 176 12.10 -8.26 8.36
N ARG A 177 11.01 -7.98 9.09
CA ARG A 177 9.64 -8.30 8.67
C ARG A 177 8.94 -7.16 7.95
N CYS A 178 9.18 -5.95 8.41
CA CYS A 178 8.60 -4.74 7.85
C CYS A 178 9.53 -3.56 8.08
N MET A 179 9.30 -2.51 7.32
CA MET A 179 10.02 -1.25 7.43
C MET A 179 9.06 -0.11 7.07
N VAL A 180 9.25 1.03 7.70
CA VAL A 180 8.52 2.27 7.40
C VAL A 180 9.48 3.44 7.45
N GLN A 181 9.34 4.37 6.54
CA GLN A 181 10.00 5.67 6.58
C GLN A 181 9.16 6.64 7.41
N MET A 182 9.78 7.33 8.35
CA MET A 182 9.11 8.33 9.20
C MET A 182 9.48 9.75 8.78
N GLU A 183 10.74 9.98 8.46
CA GLU A 183 11.33 11.24 8.02
C GLU A 183 12.37 10.92 6.94
N ASP A 184 12.88 11.92 6.23
CA ASP A 184 13.77 11.75 5.06
C ASP A 184 14.89 10.72 5.25
N GLU A 185 15.50 10.69 6.45
CA GLU A 185 16.63 9.80 6.74
C GLU A 185 16.36 8.81 7.86
N VAL A 186 15.14 8.81 8.43
CA VAL A 186 14.78 8.00 9.60
C VAL A 186 13.75 6.95 9.23
N PHE A 187 14.09 5.71 9.53
CA PHE A 187 13.24 4.55 9.31
C PHE A 187 13.09 3.74 10.60
N PHE A 188 12.01 2.98 10.66
CA PHE A 188 11.83 1.95 11.67
C PHE A 188 11.67 0.59 11.01
N ALA A 189 12.36 -0.41 11.55
CA ALA A 189 12.28 -1.79 11.08
C ALA A 189 11.81 -2.70 12.21
N GLY A 190 10.78 -3.50 11.92
CA GLY A 190 10.34 -4.58 12.78
C GLY A 190 11.08 -5.87 12.46
N THR A 191 11.70 -6.47 13.46
CA THR A 191 12.50 -7.69 13.33
C THR A 191 12.05 -8.77 14.31
N ASP A 192 12.62 -9.96 14.20
CA ASP A 192 12.47 -11.04 15.17
C ASP A 192 13.12 -10.74 16.55
N LYS A 193 13.90 -9.65 16.65
CA LYS A 193 14.52 -9.17 17.88
C LYS A 193 13.94 -7.86 18.44
N GLY A 194 12.84 -7.39 17.86
CA GLY A 194 12.19 -6.15 18.25
C GLY A 194 12.24 -5.08 17.16
N VAL A 195 12.02 -3.84 17.56
CA VAL A 195 12.00 -2.68 16.67
C VAL A 195 13.35 -1.99 16.68
N PHE A 196 13.84 -1.61 15.51
CA PHE A 196 15.08 -0.86 15.34
C PHE A 196 14.79 0.46 14.64
N ARG A 197 15.36 1.54 15.19
CA ARG A 197 15.49 2.81 14.49
C ARG A 197 16.72 2.75 13.60
N LEU A 198 16.54 3.13 12.36
CA LEU A 198 17.55 3.15 11.32
C LEU A 198 17.74 4.60 10.89
N THR A 199 18.96 5.08 10.83
CA THR A 199 19.29 6.39 10.28
C THR A 199 20.25 6.20 9.13
N LYS A 200 19.98 6.79 7.95
CA LYS A 200 20.90 6.69 6.81
C LYS A 200 22.30 7.15 7.24
N ALA A 201 23.32 6.31 6.99
CA ALA A 201 24.70 6.58 7.35
C ALA A 201 25.46 7.10 6.14
N GLY A 202 26.10 8.28 6.26
CA GLY A 202 26.98 8.83 5.23
C GLY A 202 26.34 9.88 4.34
N ALA A 203 27.01 10.18 3.20
CA ALA A 203 26.54 11.17 2.23
C ALA A 203 25.23 10.78 1.56
N ALA A 204 24.50 11.75 1.03
CA ALA A 204 23.29 11.52 0.23
C ALA A 204 23.54 10.42 -0.81
N GLY A 205 22.67 9.42 -0.85
CA GLY A 205 22.81 8.25 -1.72
C GLY A 205 23.41 7.01 -1.05
N SER A 206 23.78 7.04 0.23
CA SER A 206 24.26 5.85 0.95
C SER A 206 23.14 4.81 1.12
N SER A 207 23.45 3.54 0.89
CA SER A 207 22.56 2.39 1.12
C SER A 207 22.79 1.71 2.46
N SER A 208 23.53 2.33 3.39
CA SER A 208 23.81 1.78 4.71
C SER A 208 23.10 2.54 5.81
N PHE A 209 22.80 1.86 6.92
CA PHE A 209 22.16 2.42 8.09
C PHE A 209 22.98 2.28 9.36
N GLU A 210 22.98 3.34 10.18
CA GLU A 210 23.22 3.19 11.61
C GLU A 210 21.95 2.63 12.25
N THR A 211 22.09 1.57 13.05
CA THR A 211 20.95 0.85 13.63
C THR A 211 20.98 0.94 15.15
N ARG A 212 19.86 1.33 15.75
CA ARG A 212 19.69 1.36 17.22
C ARG A 212 18.42 0.61 17.59
N PRO A 213 18.46 -0.30 18.59
CA PRO A 213 17.25 -0.89 19.14
C PRO A 213 16.39 0.19 19.79
N VAL A 214 15.08 0.11 19.64
CA VAL A 214 14.11 1.01 20.27
C VAL A 214 13.62 0.34 21.56
N ASP A 215 13.83 1.00 22.69
CA ASP A 215 13.22 0.61 23.94
C ASP A 215 11.87 1.33 24.06
N LEU A 216 10.79 0.61 23.73
CA LEU A 216 9.43 1.14 23.71
C LEU A 216 8.95 1.63 25.09
N TYR A 217 9.63 1.27 26.18
CA TYR A 217 9.31 1.74 27.52
C TYR A 217 9.95 3.09 27.87
N THR A 218 11.03 3.45 27.21
CA THR A 218 11.80 4.68 27.52
C THR A 218 11.43 5.85 26.60
N GLU A 219 10.93 5.60 25.39
CA GLU A 219 10.59 6.65 24.40
C GLU A 219 9.13 7.13 24.47
N MET A 220 8.30 6.55 25.37
CA MET A 220 6.89 6.96 25.55
C MET A 220 6.68 7.91 26.76
N HIS A 221 7.75 8.46 27.35
CA HIS A 221 7.68 9.42 28.47
C HIS A 221 8.50 10.68 28.16
#